data_98896c711f7b44202716f33e75373bd1
#
_entry.id   98896c711f7b44202716f33e75373bd1
#
_cell.length_a   1.000
_cell.length_b   1.000
_cell.length_c   1.000
_cell.angle_alpha   90.00
_cell.angle_beta   90.00
_cell.angle_gamma   90.00
#
_symmetry.space_group_name_H-M   'P 1'
#
loop_
_entity.id
_entity.type
_entity.pdbx_description
1 polymer ?
#
loop_
_entity_poly.entity_id
_entity_poly.type
_entity_poly.pdbx_seq_one_letter_code
_entity_poly.pdbx_strand_id
1 'polypeptide(L)'
;AGFAVSLLFHVTRTEVCPPSCNCKSLGEMKGLHVDCSSRKLMEMPALPVNTKKLYLHNNSLTSVPPGALDSLRSLEEVKIFDNPWNCDCHILYLKLWLEDISATSLENIRCATPDPVRMKPLRQLTGNELGICKRLLPIKCLEFFWRDLILIAGAIITLILVAWALKFSKKLVCQINLSQYDSWGQLLGRHTSKNH
;
A
#
# COMPACT_ATOMS: atom_id res chain seq x y z
N ALA A 1 3.07 21.46 -28.31
CA ALA A 1 3.05 22.08 -26.97
C ALA A 1 1.69 21.78 -26.34
N GLY A 2 1.61 20.71 -25.53
CA GLY A 2 0.40 20.31 -24.79
C GLY A 2 0.67 20.52 -23.31
N PHE A 3 0.00 21.49 -22.71
CA PHE A 3 0.02 21.72 -21.28
C PHE A 3 -0.84 20.66 -20.59
N ALA A 4 -0.21 19.72 -19.90
CA ALA A 4 -0.88 18.84 -18.95
C ALA A 4 -1.25 19.66 -17.72
N VAL A 5 -2.51 20.03 -17.59
CA VAL A 5 -3.07 20.64 -16.37
C VAL A 5 -3.20 19.53 -15.35
N SER A 6 -2.22 19.43 -14.45
CA SER A 6 -2.29 18.56 -13.27
C SER A 6 -3.28 19.17 -12.30
N LEU A 7 -4.53 18.68 -12.31
CA LEU A 7 -5.52 19.00 -11.29
C LEU A 7 -5.06 18.35 -9.98
N LEU A 8 -4.32 19.10 -9.19
CA LEU A 8 -4.07 18.81 -7.78
C LEU A 8 -5.41 18.92 -7.04
N PHE A 9 -6.10 17.81 -6.88
CA PHE A 9 -7.15 17.72 -5.89
C PHE A 9 -6.51 17.88 -4.51
N HIS A 10 -6.48 19.11 -4.03
CA HIS A 10 -6.29 19.39 -2.62
C HIS A 10 -7.49 18.79 -1.89
N VAL A 11 -7.33 17.58 -1.38
CA VAL A 11 -8.21 17.06 -0.33
C VAL A 11 -8.02 18.01 0.84
N THR A 12 -8.93 18.96 0.99
CA THR A 12 -9.00 19.81 2.17
C THR A 12 -9.29 18.89 3.35
N ARG A 13 -8.25 18.55 4.10
CA ARG A 13 -8.38 17.84 5.37
C ARG A 13 -9.20 18.73 6.27
N THR A 14 -10.43 18.33 6.55
CA THR A 14 -11.35 19.09 7.36
C THR A 14 -10.84 19.15 8.79
N GLU A 15 -10.33 20.30 9.23
CA GLU A 15 -10.09 20.60 10.66
C GLU A 15 -11.38 20.96 11.38
N VAL A 16 -12.50 20.90 10.67
CA VAL A 16 -13.82 21.33 11.18
C VAL A 16 -14.50 20.19 11.92
N CYS A 17 -15.04 20.52 13.09
CA CYS A 17 -15.84 19.59 13.87
C CYS A 17 -17.06 19.11 13.09
N PRO A 18 -17.34 17.80 13.02
CA PRO A 18 -18.54 17.30 12.36
C PRO A 18 -19.80 17.86 13.03
N PRO A 19 -20.83 18.27 12.29
CA PRO A 19 -22.03 18.89 12.84
C PRO A 19 -22.82 17.96 13.80
N SER A 20 -22.66 16.66 13.62
CA SER A 20 -23.27 15.63 14.49
C SER A 20 -22.47 15.37 15.78
N CYS A 21 -21.33 15.99 15.96
CA CYS A 21 -20.43 15.74 17.09
C CYS A 21 -20.19 17.00 17.93
N ASN A 22 -19.67 16.82 19.14
CA ASN A 22 -19.23 17.89 19.99
C ASN A 22 -17.70 17.84 20.10
N CYS A 23 -17.02 18.92 19.75
CA CYS A 23 -15.56 18.97 19.77
C CYS A 23 -15.09 19.93 20.86
N LYS A 24 -14.15 19.45 21.69
CA LYS A 24 -13.50 20.25 22.72
C LYS A 24 -12.00 20.26 22.50
N SER A 25 -11.38 21.43 22.55
CA SER A 25 -9.92 21.52 22.54
C SER A 25 -9.35 20.99 23.84
N LEU A 26 -8.28 20.19 23.77
CA LEU A 26 -7.56 19.64 24.91
C LEU A 26 -6.42 20.57 25.39
N GLY A 27 -6.58 21.89 25.23
CA GLY A 27 -5.64 22.89 25.73
C GLY A 27 -4.36 23.00 24.91
N GLU A 28 -3.23 23.24 25.57
CA GLU A 28 -1.93 23.51 24.93
C GLU A 28 -1.39 22.37 24.04
N MET A 29 -1.89 21.16 24.20
CA MET A 29 -1.47 19.96 23.44
C MET A 29 -2.03 19.87 22.02
N LYS A 30 -2.64 20.94 21.49
CA LYS A 30 -3.12 21.05 20.09
C LYS A 30 -3.88 19.83 19.57
N GLY A 31 -4.76 19.23 20.37
CA GLY A 31 -5.58 18.08 20.02
C GLY A 31 -7.05 18.30 20.30
N LEU A 32 -7.90 17.53 19.65
CA LEU A 32 -9.35 17.57 19.83
C LEU A 32 -9.87 16.31 20.54
N HIS A 33 -10.78 16.53 21.46
CA HIS A 33 -11.72 15.53 21.92
C HIS A 33 -12.99 15.64 21.08
N VAL A 34 -13.26 14.65 20.27
CA VAL A 34 -14.43 14.56 19.38
C VAL A 34 -15.40 13.56 19.97
N ASP A 35 -16.51 14.06 20.48
CA ASP A 35 -17.57 13.26 21.10
C ASP A 35 -18.79 13.22 20.18
N CYS A 36 -19.00 12.07 19.56
CA CYS A 36 -20.12 11.75 18.69
C CYS A 36 -21.00 10.65 19.32
N SER A 37 -20.87 10.40 20.61
CA SER A 37 -21.62 9.33 21.29
C SER A 37 -23.13 9.62 21.34
N SER A 38 -23.93 8.57 21.27
CA SER A 38 -25.40 8.65 21.42
C SER A 38 -26.10 9.59 20.41
N ARG A 39 -25.59 9.66 19.19
CA ARG A 39 -26.11 10.54 18.11
C ARG A 39 -26.92 9.81 17.06
N LYS A 40 -27.17 8.50 17.21
CA LYS A 40 -27.84 7.65 16.23
C LYS A 40 -27.17 7.67 14.85
N LEU A 41 -25.86 7.81 14.82
CA LEU A 41 -25.08 7.82 13.59
C LEU A 41 -25.16 6.46 12.90
N MET A 42 -25.47 6.46 11.62
CA MET A 42 -25.48 5.26 10.75
C MET A 42 -24.20 5.12 9.96
N GLU A 43 -23.49 6.24 9.72
CA GLU A 43 -22.24 6.30 8.97
C GLU A 43 -21.17 7.05 9.73
N MET A 44 -19.90 6.78 9.39
CA MET A 44 -18.76 7.46 9.98
C MET A 44 -18.74 8.94 9.55
N PRO A 45 -18.70 9.88 10.49
CA PRO A 45 -18.51 11.30 10.17
C PRO A 45 -17.08 11.56 9.69
N ALA A 46 -16.87 12.62 8.91
CA ALA A 46 -15.54 13.10 8.57
C ALA A 46 -14.85 13.64 9.83
N LEU A 47 -13.75 13.03 10.24
CA LEU A 47 -13.06 13.32 11.48
C LEU A 47 -11.87 14.28 11.28
N PRO A 48 -11.67 15.26 12.18
CA PRO A 48 -10.49 16.11 12.17
C PRO A 48 -9.20 15.31 12.39
N VAL A 49 -8.14 15.63 11.64
CA VAL A 49 -6.86 14.89 11.70
C VAL A 49 -6.14 15.03 13.06
N ASN A 50 -6.40 16.10 13.79
CA ASN A 50 -5.84 16.37 15.11
C ASN A 50 -6.67 15.80 16.27
N THR A 51 -7.56 14.82 15.96
CA THR A 51 -8.35 14.12 17.00
C THR A 51 -7.43 13.26 17.87
N LYS A 52 -7.47 13.51 19.17
CA LYS A 52 -6.77 12.73 20.21
C LYS A 52 -7.70 11.79 20.97
N LYS A 53 -8.95 12.19 21.17
CA LYS A 53 -9.96 11.36 21.79
C LYS A 53 -11.18 11.29 20.90
N LEU A 54 -11.64 10.08 20.61
CA LEU A 54 -12.76 9.81 19.72
C LEU A 54 -13.79 8.93 20.41
N TYR A 55 -15.00 9.46 20.62
CA TYR A 55 -16.11 8.74 21.18
C TYR A 55 -17.23 8.57 20.16
N LEU A 56 -17.48 7.32 19.75
CA LEU A 56 -18.49 6.91 18.79
C LEU A 56 -19.43 5.83 19.35
N HIS A 57 -19.34 5.57 20.67
CA HIS A 57 -20.15 4.54 21.31
C HIS A 57 -21.64 4.89 21.34
N ASN A 58 -22.49 3.86 21.47
CA ASN A 58 -23.93 3.99 21.51
C ASN A 58 -24.51 4.74 20.28
N ASN A 59 -24.18 4.22 19.10
CA ASN A 59 -24.68 4.69 17.81
C ASN A 59 -25.29 3.52 16.99
N SER A 60 -25.60 3.77 15.74
CA SER A 60 -26.13 2.77 14.80
C SER A 60 -25.11 2.44 13.70
N LEU A 61 -23.82 2.54 13.99
CA LEU A 61 -22.77 2.25 13.03
C LEU A 61 -22.69 0.75 12.76
N THR A 62 -22.71 0.37 11.51
CA THR A 62 -22.61 -1.03 11.08
C THR A 62 -21.23 -1.38 10.48
N SER A 63 -20.53 -0.39 9.96
CA SER A 63 -19.22 -0.57 9.34
C SER A 63 -18.37 0.69 9.43
N VAL A 64 -17.06 0.52 9.23
CA VAL A 64 -16.10 1.62 9.07
C VAL A 64 -15.47 1.48 7.69
N PRO A 65 -15.59 2.49 6.81
CA PRO A 65 -14.95 2.44 5.50
C PRO A 65 -13.43 2.29 5.63
N PRO A 66 -12.79 1.45 4.82
CA PRO A 66 -11.33 1.33 4.81
C PRO A 66 -10.66 2.70 4.59
N GLY A 67 -9.65 3.00 5.41
CA GLY A 67 -8.93 4.27 5.35
C GLY A 67 -9.58 5.44 6.11
N ALA A 68 -10.82 5.31 6.60
CA ALA A 68 -11.52 6.41 7.30
C ALA A 68 -10.82 6.88 8.58
N LEU A 69 -10.06 6.00 9.21
CA LEU A 69 -9.34 6.27 10.46
C LEU A 69 -7.83 6.48 10.28
N ASP A 70 -7.29 6.28 9.07
CA ASP A 70 -5.84 6.30 8.81
C ASP A 70 -5.19 7.67 9.04
N SER A 71 -5.98 8.73 8.96
CA SER A 71 -5.51 10.10 9.21
C SER A 71 -5.34 10.44 10.69
N LEU A 72 -5.91 9.64 11.60
CA LEU A 72 -5.94 9.90 13.06
C LEU A 72 -4.67 9.44 13.78
N ARG A 73 -3.52 9.90 13.31
CA ARG A 73 -2.20 9.45 13.81
C ARG A 73 -1.91 9.89 15.26
N SER A 74 -2.63 10.87 15.77
CA SER A 74 -2.45 11.42 17.13
C SER A 74 -3.47 10.90 18.11
N LEU A 75 -4.25 9.87 17.73
CA LEU A 75 -5.31 9.33 18.56
C LEU A 75 -4.73 8.58 19.77
N GLU A 76 -5.20 8.92 20.96
CA GLU A 76 -4.76 8.36 22.25
C GLU A 76 -5.88 7.52 22.90
N GLU A 77 -7.13 7.88 22.65
CA GLU A 77 -8.28 7.21 23.25
C GLU A 77 -9.42 7.05 22.25
N VAL A 78 -9.98 5.84 22.15
CA VAL A 78 -11.11 5.54 21.26
C VAL A 78 -12.17 4.72 21.99
N LYS A 79 -13.46 5.11 21.84
CA LYS A 79 -14.62 4.39 22.36
C LYS A 79 -15.64 4.20 21.25
N ILE A 80 -15.84 2.95 20.79
CA ILE A 80 -16.72 2.61 19.66
C ILE A 80 -17.62 1.40 19.97
N PHE A 81 -17.71 1.00 21.23
CA PHE A 81 -18.60 -0.08 21.69
C PHE A 81 -20.09 0.31 21.55
N ASP A 82 -21.00 -0.62 21.78
CA ASP A 82 -22.45 -0.42 21.66
C ASP A 82 -22.88 0.16 20.30
N ASN A 83 -22.40 -0.48 19.24
CA ASN A 83 -22.83 -0.28 17.87
C ASN A 83 -23.19 -1.64 17.22
N PRO A 84 -24.17 -1.69 16.31
CA PRO A 84 -24.58 -2.94 15.65
C PRO A 84 -23.63 -3.33 14.53
N TRP A 85 -22.40 -3.68 14.86
CA TRP A 85 -21.35 -4.01 13.88
C TRP A 85 -21.71 -5.18 12.99
N ASN A 86 -21.64 -4.99 11.67
CA ASN A 86 -21.71 -6.05 10.69
C ASN A 86 -20.32 -6.64 10.48
N CYS A 87 -20.11 -7.84 11.00
CA CYS A 87 -18.81 -8.51 10.93
C CYS A 87 -18.68 -9.31 9.62
N ASP A 88 -18.56 -8.60 8.52
CA ASP A 88 -18.10 -9.12 7.24
C ASP A 88 -16.59 -8.88 7.06
N CYS A 89 -16.07 -9.07 5.84
CA CYS A 89 -14.65 -8.87 5.57
C CYS A 89 -14.15 -7.45 5.83
N HIS A 90 -15.02 -6.45 5.73
CA HIS A 90 -14.63 -5.05 5.92
C HIS A 90 -14.35 -4.72 7.39
N ILE A 91 -14.93 -5.49 8.33
CA ILE A 91 -14.68 -5.30 9.77
C ILE A 91 -13.22 -5.57 10.14
N LEU A 92 -12.49 -6.35 9.31
CA LEU A 92 -11.09 -6.64 9.56
C LEU A 92 -10.22 -5.38 9.53
N TYR A 93 -10.58 -4.38 8.73
CA TYR A 93 -9.92 -3.08 8.77
C TYR A 93 -10.02 -2.45 10.17
N LEU A 94 -11.23 -2.36 10.71
CA LEU A 94 -11.45 -1.81 12.04
C LEU A 94 -10.74 -2.64 13.12
N LYS A 95 -10.78 -3.96 13.01
CA LYS A 95 -10.09 -4.86 13.94
C LYS A 95 -8.60 -4.59 13.98
N LEU A 96 -7.92 -4.61 12.83
CA LEU A 96 -6.48 -4.39 12.73
C LEU A 96 -6.10 -2.99 13.21
N TRP A 97 -6.87 -1.98 12.84
CA TRP A 97 -6.63 -0.61 13.28
C TRP A 97 -6.73 -0.45 14.82
N LEU A 98 -7.70 -1.11 15.46
CA LEU A 98 -7.83 -1.12 16.91
C LEU A 98 -6.75 -1.94 17.62
N GLU A 99 -6.27 -3.01 17.01
CA GLU A 99 -5.13 -3.77 17.55
C GLU A 99 -3.89 -2.91 17.68
N ASP A 100 -3.67 -2.01 16.73
CA ASP A 100 -2.52 -1.10 16.72
C ASP A 100 -2.65 0.06 17.74
N ILE A 101 -3.87 0.60 17.92
CA ILE A 101 -4.07 1.82 18.73
C ILE A 101 -4.55 1.51 20.15
N SER A 102 -5.48 0.58 20.32
CA SER A 102 -6.10 0.26 21.61
C SER A 102 -6.67 -1.15 21.66
N ALA A 103 -5.82 -2.11 21.92
CA ALA A 103 -6.22 -3.52 22.02
C ALA A 103 -7.32 -3.77 23.08
N THR A 104 -7.38 -2.94 24.15
CA THR A 104 -8.42 -3.01 25.18
C THR A 104 -9.81 -2.62 24.65
N SER A 105 -9.88 -1.75 23.65
CA SER A 105 -11.15 -1.36 23.05
C SER A 105 -11.82 -2.50 22.27
N LEU A 106 -11.07 -3.49 21.82
CA LEU A 106 -11.60 -4.67 21.12
C LEU A 106 -12.42 -5.62 22.00
N GLU A 107 -12.19 -5.61 23.31
CA GLU A 107 -12.84 -6.56 24.23
C GLU A 107 -14.35 -6.29 24.34
N ASN A 108 -14.75 -5.03 24.20
CA ASN A 108 -16.12 -4.58 24.36
C ASN A 108 -16.91 -4.50 23.04
N ILE A 109 -16.29 -4.82 21.90
CA ILE A 109 -16.94 -4.77 20.60
C ILE A 109 -17.43 -6.16 20.23
N ARG A 110 -18.73 -6.27 19.90
CA ARG A 110 -19.37 -7.52 19.51
C ARG A 110 -20.03 -7.38 18.15
N CYS A 111 -20.03 -8.48 17.41
CA CYS A 111 -20.74 -8.57 16.13
C CYS A 111 -22.26 -8.61 16.36
N ALA A 112 -23.01 -7.80 15.61
CA ALA A 112 -24.46 -7.88 15.58
C ALA A 112 -24.93 -8.79 14.43
N THR A 113 -24.25 -8.75 13.31
CA THR A 113 -24.50 -9.55 12.11
C THR A 113 -23.19 -9.98 11.48
N PRO A 114 -23.16 -11.03 10.63
CA PRO A 114 -24.22 -12.01 10.35
C PRO A 114 -24.42 -13.01 11.49
N ASP A 115 -25.50 -13.77 11.45
CA ASP A 115 -25.86 -14.75 12.51
C ASP A 115 -24.75 -15.73 12.91
N PRO A 116 -23.93 -16.31 12.01
CA PRO A 116 -22.88 -17.25 12.42
C PRO A 116 -21.84 -16.68 13.39
N VAL A 117 -21.65 -15.36 13.39
CA VAL A 117 -20.67 -14.66 14.26
C VAL A 117 -21.34 -13.70 15.24
N ARG A 118 -22.69 -13.74 15.33
CA ARG A 118 -23.46 -12.88 16.23
C ARG A 118 -23.01 -13.05 17.68
N MET A 119 -22.91 -11.92 18.40
CA MET A 119 -22.43 -11.80 19.77
C MET A 119 -20.96 -12.20 19.99
N LYS A 120 -20.25 -12.61 18.95
CA LYS A 120 -18.82 -12.93 19.04
C LYS A 120 -18.02 -11.63 19.28
N PRO A 121 -17.08 -11.61 20.24
CA PRO A 121 -16.18 -10.47 20.41
C PRO A 121 -15.30 -10.28 19.18
N LEU A 122 -15.12 -9.02 18.76
CA LEU A 122 -14.31 -8.70 17.56
C LEU A 122 -12.86 -9.19 17.71
N ARG A 123 -12.32 -9.21 18.90
CA ARG A 123 -10.99 -9.76 19.20
C ARG A 123 -10.82 -11.22 18.79
N GLN A 124 -11.86 -12.03 18.95
CA GLN A 124 -11.83 -13.47 18.66
C GLN A 124 -12.13 -13.81 17.20
N LEU A 125 -12.45 -12.80 16.39
CA LEU A 125 -12.78 -13.00 14.99
C LEU A 125 -11.50 -13.25 14.20
N THR A 126 -11.44 -14.45 13.56
CA THR A 126 -10.29 -14.87 12.76
C THR A 126 -10.65 -14.80 11.30
N GLY A 127 -10.69 -13.99 10.48
CA GLY A 127 -11.05 -13.98 9.04
C GLY A 127 -11.51 -15.30 8.40
N ASN A 128 -11.16 -16.44 8.96
CA ASN A 128 -11.56 -17.77 8.50
C ASN A 128 -13.06 -18.04 8.66
N GLU A 129 -13.69 -17.45 9.66
CA GLU A 129 -15.11 -17.61 9.99
C GLU A 129 -15.99 -16.80 9.06
N LEU A 130 -15.41 -15.81 8.39
CA LEU A 130 -16.07 -14.91 7.46
C LEU A 130 -16.12 -15.47 6.02
N GLY A 131 -15.82 -16.73 5.83
CA GLY A 131 -16.00 -17.56 4.62
C GLY A 131 -15.51 -16.98 3.29
N ILE A 132 -15.89 -15.77 2.99
CA ILE A 132 -15.66 -15.09 1.71
C ILE A 132 -14.37 -14.24 1.73
N CYS A 133 -13.83 -13.93 2.89
CA CYS A 133 -12.66 -13.04 3.03
C CYS A 133 -11.38 -13.59 2.40
N LYS A 134 -11.30 -14.89 2.18
CA LYS A 134 -10.18 -15.50 1.44
C LYS A 134 -10.01 -14.96 0.02
N ARG A 135 -11.05 -14.36 -0.57
CA ARG A 135 -10.97 -13.75 -1.92
C ARG A 135 -10.55 -12.27 -1.90
N LEU A 136 -10.73 -11.60 -0.77
CA LEU A 136 -10.39 -10.17 -0.62
C LEU A 136 -8.98 -9.93 -0.06
N LEU A 137 -8.33 -10.99 0.43
CA LEU A 137 -6.94 -10.99 0.90
C LEU A 137 -6.03 -11.93 0.10
N PRO A 138 -6.00 -11.92 -1.22
CA PRO A 138 -4.87 -12.48 -1.91
C PRO A 138 -3.95 -11.37 -2.39
N ILE A 139 -3.42 -10.56 -1.52
CA ILE A 139 -2.07 -10.09 -1.77
C ILE A 139 -1.22 -11.30 -1.48
N LYS A 140 -1.10 -12.16 -2.47
CA LYS A 140 -0.06 -13.16 -2.54
C LYS A 140 1.25 -12.39 -2.64
N CYS A 141 1.79 -11.96 -1.49
CA CYS A 141 3.13 -11.39 -1.42
C CYS A 141 4.13 -12.25 -2.21
N LEU A 142 3.88 -13.57 -2.24
CA LEU A 142 4.63 -14.53 -3.03
C LEU A 142 4.50 -14.28 -4.54
N GLU A 143 3.36 -13.83 -5.04
CA GLU A 143 3.14 -13.58 -6.46
C GLU A 143 3.85 -12.30 -6.95
N PHE A 144 3.87 -11.26 -6.13
CA PHE A 144 4.69 -10.07 -6.37
C PHE A 144 6.18 -10.40 -6.28
N PHE A 145 6.58 -11.17 -5.28
CA PHE A 145 7.96 -11.62 -5.11
C PHE A 145 8.45 -12.42 -6.34
N TRP A 146 7.67 -13.39 -6.83
CA TRP A 146 8.01 -14.17 -8.01
C TRP A 146 8.08 -13.30 -9.27
N ARG A 147 7.18 -12.34 -9.44
CA ARG A 147 7.20 -11.41 -10.57
C ARG A 147 8.45 -10.55 -10.57
N ASP A 148 8.83 -10.01 -9.41
CA ASP A 148 10.02 -9.19 -9.29
C ASP A 148 11.29 -10.02 -9.50
N LEU A 149 11.30 -11.26 -9.00
CA LEU A 149 12.42 -12.18 -9.19
C LEU A 149 12.61 -12.57 -10.67
N ILE A 150 11.53 -12.76 -11.42
CA ILE A 150 11.58 -13.02 -12.87
C ILE A 150 12.11 -11.79 -13.63
N LEU A 151 11.71 -10.58 -13.25
CA LEU A 151 12.20 -9.34 -13.86
C LEU A 151 13.70 -9.14 -13.60
N ILE A 152 14.16 -9.39 -12.38
CA ILE A 152 15.59 -9.32 -12.03
C ILE A 152 16.39 -10.36 -12.78
N ALA A 153 15.91 -11.61 -12.86
CA ALA A 153 16.57 -12.67 -13.63
C ALA A 153 16.64 -12.33 -15.12
N GLY A 154 15.55 -11.80 -15.68
CA GLY A 154 15.53 -11.31 -17.07
C GLY A 154 16.54 -10.21 -17.34
N ALA A 155 16.65 -9.24 -16.44
CA ALA A 155 17.63 -8.16 -16.54
C ALA A 155 19.08 -8.68 -16.47
N ILE A 156 19.36 -9.63 -15.60
CA ILE A 156 20.70 -10.26 -15.52
C ILE A 156 21.03 -11.01 -16.80
N ILE A 157 20.09 -11.78 -17.34
CA ILE A 157 20.29 -12.53 -18.59
C ILE A 157 20.57 -11.57 -19.76
N THR A 158 19.81 -10.47 -19.87
CA THR A 158 20.05 -9.48 -20.93
C THR A 158 21.41 -8.82 -20.81
N LEU A 159 21.87 -8.48 -19.61
CA LEU A 159 23.22 -7.93 -19.38
C LEU A 159 24.32 -8.92 -19.78
N ILE A 160 24.17 -10.20 -19.47
CA ILE A 160 25.11 -11.25 -19.86
C ILE A 160 25.15 -11.37 -21.38
N LEU A 161 24.00 -11.39 -22.07
CA LEU A 161 23.95 -11.49 -23.53
C LEU A 161 24.59 -10.28 -24.21
N VAL A 162 24.37 -9.07 -23.70
CA VAL A 162 25.01 -7.85 -24.20
C VAL A 162 26.53 -7.93 -24.02
N ALA A 163 27.00 -8.34 -22.83
CA ALA A 163 28.43 -8.51 -22.58
C ALA A 163 29.09 -9.55 -23.53
N TRP A 164 28.39 -10.64 -23.80
CA TRP A 164 28.81 -11.66 -24.75
C TRP A 164 28.86 -11.11 -26.18
N ALA A 165 27.83 -10.38 -26.60
CA ALA A 165 27.77 -9.76 -27.92
C ALA A 165 28.93 -8.76 -28.14
N LEU A 166 29.20 -7.93 -27.12
CA LEU A 166 30.32 -6.98 -27.14
C LEU A 166 31.69 -7.69 -27.18
N LYS A 167 31.85 -8.79 -26.44
CA LYS A 167 33.07 -9.57 -26.45
C LYS A 167 33.29 -10.26 -27.84
N PHE A 168 32.19 -10.75 -28.41
CA PHE A 168 32.22 -11.38 -29.75
C PHE A 168 32.52 -10.34 -30.83
N SER A 169 31.89 -9.16 -30.81
CA SER A 169 32.16 -8.10 -31.78
C SER A 169 33.60 -7.61 -31.74
N LYS A 170 34.17 -7.44 -30.53
CA LYS A 170 35.60 -7.10 -30.37
C LYS A 170 36.51 -8.15 -30.94
N LYS A 171 36.18 -9.44 -30.79
CA LYS A 171 36.95 -10.53 -31.38
C LYS A 171 36.91 -10.52 -32.94
N LEU A 172 35.72 -10.27 -33.53
CA LEU A 172 35.54 -10.12 -34.96
C LEU A 172 36.32 -8.94 -35.53
N VAL A 173 36.24 -7.77 -34.88
CA VAL A 173 37.00 -6.58 -35.32
C VAL A 173 38.51 -6.83 -35.26
N CYS A 174 38.99 -7.50 -34.21
CA CYS A 174 40.39 -7.88 -34.11
C CYS A 174 40.80 -8.83 -35.23
N GLN A 175 40.02 -9.84 -35.60
CA GLN A 175 40.30 -10.76 -36.72
C GLN A 175 40.28 -10.05 -38.04
N ILE A 176 39.36 -9.14 -38.31
CA ILE A 176 39.30 -8.36 -39.54
C ILE A 176 40.53 -7.48 -39.69
N ASN A 177 40.96 -6.80 -38.62
CA ASN A 177 42.15 -5.96 -38.62
C ASN A 177 43.42 -6.76 -38.88
N LEU A 178 43.57 -7.95 -38.29
CA LEU A 178 44.69 -8.83 -38.55
C LEU A 178 44.72 -9.32 -40.02
N SER A 179 43.58 -9.74 -40.56
CA SER A 179 43.45 -10.18 -41.96
C SER A 179 43.76 -9.04 -42.94
N GLN A 180 43.38 -7.81 -42.61
CA GLN A 180 43.68 -6.65 -43.45
C GLN A 180 45.17 -6.28 -43.38
N TYR A 181 45.80 -6.41 -42.21
CA TYR A 181 47.24 -6.19 -42.06
C TYR A 181 48.07 -7.22 -42.86
N ASP A 182 47.70 -8.50 -42.83
CA ASP A 182 48.34 -9.55 -43.60
C ASP A 182 48.22 -9.32 -45.15
N SER A 183 47.03 -8.84 -45.56
CA SER A 183 46.77 -8.49 -46.96
C SER A 183 47.67 -7.32 -47.44
N TRP A 184 47.84 -6.31 -46.62
CA TRP A 184 48.76 -5.18 -46.90
C TRP A 184 50.23 -5.63 -46.94
N GLY A 185 50.65 -6.50 -46.02
CA GLY A 185 52.00 -7.08 -46.00
C GLY A 185 52.36 -7.85 -47.27
N GLN A 186 51.39 -8.62 -47.79
CA GLN A 186 51.57 -9.36 -49.04
C GLN A 186 51.67 -8.44 -50.28
N LEU A 187 50.93 -7.34 -50.32
CA LEU A 187 50.98 -6.35 -51.38
C LEU A 187 52.33 -5.61 -51.40
N LEU A 188 52.86 -5.21 -50.23
CA LEU A 188 54.17 -4.57 -50.16
C LEU A 188 55.32 -5.52 -50.49
N GLY A 189 55.27 -6.78 -50.04
CA GLY A 189 56.25 -7.79 -50.35
C GLY A 189 56.34 -8.13 -51.91
N ARG A 190 55.21 -7.97 -52.59
CA ARG A 190 55.17 -8.21 -54.09
C ARG A 190 55.76 -7.03 -54.86
N HIS A 191 55.80 -5.81 -54.31
CA HIS A 191 56.44 -4.66 -54.97
C HIS A 191 57.95 -4.63 -54.81
N THR A 192 58.52 -5.21 -53.75
CA THR A 192 59.97 -5.29 -53.60
C THR A 192 60.62 -6.37 -54.39
N SER A 193 59.85 -7.42 -54.81
CA SER A 193 60.39 -8.52 -55.64
C SER A 193 60.46 -8.23 -57.13
N LYS A 194 59.98 -7.08 -57.63
CA LYS A 194 59.99 -6.72 -59.09
C LYS A 194 61.12 -5.78 -59.47
N ASN A 195 62.02 -5.39 -58.57
CA ASN A 195 63.13 -4.47 -58.81
C ASN A 195 64.51 -5.13 -58.64
N HIS A 196 64.63 -6.43 -58.95
CA HIS A 196 65.88 -7.11 -59.12
C HIS A 196 65.92 -7.81 -60.44
#